data_6aa3682d42a5cbf796350502ba32051e
#
_entry.id   6aa3682d42a5cbf796350502ba32051e
#
_cell.length_a   1.000
_cell.length_b   1.000
_cell.length_c   1.000
_cell.angle_alpha   90.00
_cell.angle_beta   90.00
_cell.angle_gamma   90.00
#
_symmetry.space_group_name_H-M   'P 1'
#
loop_
_entity.id
_entity.type
_entity.pdbx_description
1 polymer ?
#
loop_
_entity_poly.entity_id
_entity_poly.type
_entity_poly.pdbx_seq_one_letter_code
_entity_poly.pdbx_strand_id
1 'polypeptide(L)'
;VALKVSADGIAHKTDARGVLLNVKDAAAVRAGFESLRASVAQLAPHARFRGVWVQTMAVRPAGRELTLAVETDPVLGPVIRLGVGGMAASLFKGHVTLIPPVTEAEAREALKTFEARAWFDAFRGMPAANVESLIRTLLKLSAVAETLPAVTRLALTPLVLDDEGAVTLDAEGTVNAGPAAGDDRTSHLTFAG
;
A
#
# COMPACT_ATOMS: atom_id res chain seq x y z
N VAL A 1 -2.53 14.36 12.25
CA VAL A 1 -1.62 13.73 11.29
C VAL A 1 -1.23 12.33 11.75
N ALA A 2 -0.70 11.53 10.83
CA ALA A 2 0.00 10.29 11.11
C ALA A 2 1.52 10.52 10.99
N LEU A 3 2.31 9.90 11.86
CA LEU A 3 3.75 9.85 11.77
C LEU A 3 4.16 8.43 11.39
N LYS A 4 5.04 8.30 10.40
CA LYS A 4 5.56 7.00 9.96
C LYS A 4 7.08 7.06 9.89
N VAL A 5 7.73 6.07 10.47
CA VAL A 5 9.19 5.97 10.44
C VAL A 5 9.70 5.80 9.01
N SER A 6 10.81 6.48 8.71
CA SER A 6 11.63 6.26 7.53
C SER A 6 12.97 5.70 7.99
N ALA A 7 13.25 4.45 7.67
CA ALA A 7 14.49 3.78 8.05
C ALA A 7 14.87 2.71 7.04
N ASP A 8 16.16 2.58 6.74
CA ASP A 8 16.66 1.47 5.94
C ASP A 8 16.71 0.20 6.81
N GLY A 9 16.36 -0.94 6.22
CA GLY A 9 16.40 -2.22 6.92
C GLY A 9 15.16 -2.57 7.75
N ILE A 10 14.08 -1.79 7.64
CA ILE A 10 12.77 -2.10 8.19
C ILE A 10 11.82 -2.41 7.03
N ALA A 11 11.44 -3.69 6.88
CA ALA A 11 10.48 -4.10 5.87
C ALA A 11 9.04 -3.73 6.26
N HIS A 12 8.68 -3.95 7.53
CA HIS A 12 7.34 -3.64 8.04
C HIS A 12 7.42 -2.64 9.19
N LYS A 13 6.97 -1.41 8.93
CA LYS A 13 7.01 -0.30 9.91
C LYS A 13 6.26 -0.63 11.21
N THR A 14 5.20 -1.44 11.12
CA THR A 14 4.39 -1.86 12.27
C THR A 14 5.16 -2.73 13.26
N ASP A 15 6.06 -3.59 12.78
CA ASP A 15 6.86 -4.49 13.63
C ASP A 15 7.84 -3.71 14.51
N ALA A 16 8.35 -2.61 13.99
CA ALA A 16 9.21 -1.69 14.74
C ALA A 16 8.43 -0.61 15.53
N ARG A 17 7.09 -0.77 15.67
CA ARG A 17 6.20 0.27 16.22
C ARG A 17 6.42 1.63 15.55
N GLY A 18 6.69 1.61 14.26
CA GLY A 18 7.12 2.77 13.46
C GLY A 18 5.97 3.66 12.97
N VAL A 19 4.75 3.53 13.51
CA VAL A 19 3.58 4.33 13.12
C VAL A 19 2.88 4.89 14.35
N LEU A 20 2.64 6.22 14.35
CA LEU A 20 1.80 6.91 15.32
C LEU A 20 0.65 7.60 14.60
N LEU A 21 -0.56 7.34 15.05
CA LEU A 21 -1.78 7.89 14.47
C LEU A 21 -2.37 8.98 15.39
N ASN A 22 -3.24 9.82 14.80
CA ASN A 22 -3.99 10.85 15.53
C ASN A 22 -3.11 11.88 16.28
N VAL A 23 -1.94 12.19 15.76
CA VAL A 23 -1.05 13.21 16.30
C VAL A 23 -1.64 14.59 16.00
N LYS A 24 -1.93 15.39 17.04
CA LYS A 24 -2.83 16.55 16.92
C LYS A 24 -2.12 17.88 16.70
N ASP A 25 -0.94 18.06 17.27
CA ASP A 25 -0.24 19.34 17.29
C ASP A 25 1.29 19.21 17.13
N ALA A 26 1.97 20.32 17.02
CA ALA A 26 3.42 20.36 16.81
C ALA A 26 4.23 19.79 17.98
N ALA A 27 3.74 19.92 19.21
CA ALA A 27 4.42 19.37 20.39
C ALA A 27 4.34 17.84 20.36
N ALA A 28 3.15 17.30 20.06
CA ALA A 28 2.93 15.86 19.89
C ALA A 28 3.74 15.30 18.70
N VAL A 29 3.92 16.04 17.60
CA VAL A 29 4.80 15.65 16.50
C VAL A 29 6.25 15.52 16.95
N ARG A 30 6.77 16.48 17.71
CA ARG A 30 8.15 16.41 18.24
C ARG A 30 8.33 15.24 19.20
N ALA A 31 7.39 15.05 20.13
CA ALA A 31 7.42 13.91 21.06
C ALA A 31 7.32 12.57 20.30
N GLY A 32 6.46 12.50 19.30
CA GLY A 32 6.30 11.33 18.42
C GLY A 32 7.56 11.00 17.65
N PHE A 33 8.27 12.01 17.14
CA PHE A 33 9.56 11.81 16.46
C PHE A 33 10.57 11.13 17.39
N GLU A 34 10.75 11.63 18.61
CA GLU A 34 11.70 11.06 19.57
C GLU A 34 11.27 9.64 20.00
N SER A 35 9.97 9.40 20.18
CA SER A 35 9.44 8.08 20.50
C SER A 35 9.70 7.07 19.38
N LEU A 36 9.44 7.45 18.13
CA LEU A 36 9.68 6.59 16.96
C LEU A 36 11.17 6.29 16.78
N ARG A 37 12.03 7.29 16.99
CA ARG A 37 13.49 7.11 16.95
C ARG A 37 13.96 6.10 17.99
N ALA A 38 13.47 6.23 19.23
CA ALA A 38 13.80 5.31 20.31
C ALA A 38 13.29 3.88 20.03
N SER A 39 12.06 3.75 19.48
CA SER A 39 11.49 2.45 19.12
C SER A 39 12.34 1.74 18.06
N VAL A 40 12.78 2.44 17.02
CA VAL A 40 13.66 1.87 15.99
C VAL A 40 14.98 1.42 16.60
N ALA A 41 15.61 2.24 17.43
CA ALA A 41 16.87 1.89 18.08
C ALA A 41 16.76 0.63 18.96
N GLN A 42 15.60 0.42 19.59
CA GLN A 42 15.36 -0.71 20.48
C GLN A 42 14.94 -1.98 19.71
N LEU A 43 14.00 -1.86 18.75
CA LEU A 43 13.36 -3.01 18.11
C LEU A 43 14.05 -3.42 16.80
N ALA A 44 14.77 -2.51 16.16
CA ALA A 44 15.51 -2.75 14.93
C ALA A 44 16.90 -2.08 14.98
N PRO A 45 17.81 -2.52 15.86
CA PRO A 45 19.11 -1.88 16.10
C PRO A 45 20.02 -1.89 14.86
N HIS A 46 19.76 -2.77 13.90
CA HIS A 46 20.46 -2.83 12.60
C HIS A 46 19.93 -1.82 11.58
N ALA A 47 18.77 -1.22 11.84
CA ALA A 47 18.14 -0.29 10.92
C ALA A 47 18.76 1.10 11.02
N ARG A 48 18.93 1.75 9.87
CA ARG A 48 19.38 3.14 9.80
C ARG A 48 18.18 4.08 9.80
N PHE A 49 17.92 4.71 10.93
CA PHE A 49 16.86 5.73 11.04
C PHE A 49 17.18 6.94 10.14
N ARG A 50 16.27 7.27 9.22
CA ARG A 50 16.36 8.39 8.28
C ARG A 50 15.54 9.59 8.73
N GLY A 51 14.45 9.36 9.47
CA GLY A 51 13.52 10.38 9.91
C GLY A 51 12.11 9.85 10.06
N VAL A 52 11.15 10.77 9.97
CA VAL A 52 9.71 10.47 10.11
C VAL A 52 8.95 11.21 9.01
N TRP A 53 8.07 10.48 8.33
CA TRP A 53 7.07 11.07 7.44
C TRP A 53 5.90 11.60 8.27
N VAL A 54 5.47 12.82 7.98
CA VAL A 54 4.27 13.45 8.54
C VAL A 54 3.22 13.46 7.45
N GLN A 55 2.14 12.70 7.63
CA GLN A 55 1.07 12.55 6.65
C GLN A 55 -0.27 13.01 7.21
N THR A 56 -1.13 13.53 6.34
CA THR A 56 -2.53 13.79 6.69
C THR A 56 -3.21 12.48 7.06
N MET A 57 -4.03 12.49 8.13
CA MET A 57 -4.85 11.34 8.48
C MET A 57 -5.93 11.11 7.42
N ALA A 58 -5.95 9.91 6.86
CA ALA A 58 -7.09 9.44 6.09
C ALA A 58 -8.09 8.79 7.06
N VAL A 59 -9.14 9.53 7.40
CA VAL A 59 -10.23 9.04 8.26
C VAL A 59 -11.30 8.43 7.37
N ARG A 60 -11.38 7.11 7.33
CA ARG A 60 -12.26 6.33 6.46
C ARG A 60 -13.07 5.32 7.28
N PRO A 61 -14.16 5.77 7.99
CA PRO A 61 -14.91 4.89 8.90
C PRO A 61 -15.54 3.68 8.21
N ALA A 62 -15.97 3.83 6.95
CA ALA A 62 -16.51 2.75 6.11
C ALA A 62 -15.44 2.07 5.25
N GLY A 63 -14.18 2.35 5.51
CA GLY A 63 -13.04 1.86 4.73
C GLY A 63 -12.86 0.35 4.84
N ARG A 64 -12.68 -0.27 3.69
CA ARG A 64 -12.33 -1.69 3.54
C ARG A 64 -10.87 -1.77 3.16
N GLU A 65 -10.06 -2.40 4.02
CA GLU A 65 -8.64 -2.53 3.76
C GLU A 65 -8.37 -3.64 2.73
N LEU A 66 -7.66 -3.29 1.70
CA LEU A 66 -7.23 -4.19 0.63
C LEU A 66 -5.70 -4.19 0.56
N THR A 67 -5.16 -5.24 -0.02
CA THR A 67 -3.78 -5.32 -0.48
C THR A 67 -3.79 -5.36 -2.00
N LEU A 68 -3.00 -4.52 -2.64
CA LEU A 68 -2.89 -4.47 -4.08
C LEU A 68 -1.42 -4.33 -4.48
N ALA A 69 -0.89 -5.25 -5.26
CA ALA A 69 0.51 -5.23 -5.64
C ALA A 69 0.73 -5.66 -7.10
N VAL A 70 1.72 -5.04 -7.73
CA VAL A 70 2.44 -5.61 -8.87
C VAL A 70 3.63 -6.36 -8.32
N GLU A 71 3.86 -7.57 -8.80
CA GLU A 71 5.04 -8.37 -8.47
C GLU A 71 5.46 -9.22 -9.68
N THR A 72 6.71 -9.65 -9.70
CA THR A 72 7.20 -10.53 -10.76
C THR A 72 7.03 -11.99 -10.34
N ASP A 73 6.11 -12.68 -11.01
CA ASP A 73 5.96 -14.12 -10.88
C ASP A 73 7.06 -14.82 -11.72
N PRO A 74 7.72 -15.87 -11.22
CA PRO A 74 8.81 -16.53 -11.94
C PRO A 74 8.39 -17.24 -13.22
N VAL A 75 7.11 -17.54 -13.39
CA VAL A 75 6.56 -18.25 -14.55
C VAL A 75 5.78 -17.31 -15.46
N LEU A 76 4.96 -16.45 -14.87
CA LEU A 76 4.02 -15.58 -15.61
C LEU A 76 4.61 -14.20 -15.94
N GLY A 77 5.74 -13.83 -15.33
CA GLY A 77 6.26 -12.48 -15.43
C GLY A 77 5.50 -11.51 -14.49
N PRO A 78 5.28 -10.24 -14.88
CA PRO A 78 4.57 -9.29 -14.03
C PRO A 78 3.11 -9.72 -13.83
N VAL A 79 2.65 -9.73 -12.59
CA VAL A 79 1.26 -10.00 -12.19
C VAL A 79 0.78 -8.93 -11.22
N ILE A 80 -0.52 -8.68 -11.24
CA ILE A 80 -1.20 -7.83 -10.26
C ILE A 80 -1.99 -8.74 -9.33
N ARG A 81 -1.77 -8.62 -8.02
CA ARG A 81 -2.51 -9.36 -7.00
C ARG A 81 -3.35 -8.40 -6.17
N LEU A 82 -4.64 -8.71 -6.06
CA LEU A 82 -5.60 -8.02 -5.18
C LEU A 82 -6.09 -9.00 -4.13
N GLY A 83 -6.00 -8.63 -2.88
CA GLY A 83 -6.49 -9.38 -1.74
C GLY A 83 -7.16 -8.50 -0.70
N VAL A 84 -7.76 -9.11 0.30
CA VAL A 84 -8.26 -8.41 1.49
C VAL A 84 -7.09 -8.12 2.42
N GLY A 85 -7.06 -6.91 2.98
CA GLY A 85 -6.04 -6.46 3.93
C GLY A 85 -6.55 -6.37 5.37
N GLY A 86 -5.69 -5.87 6.26
CA GLY A 86 -6.02 -5.63 7.66
C GLY A 86 -6.51 -6.89 8.39
N MET A 87 -7.36 -6.69 9.39
CA MET A 87 -7.91 -7.79 10.20
C MET A 87 -8.80 -8.73 9.38
N ALA A 88 -9.46 -8.23 8.35
CA ALA A 88 -10.35 -9.03 7.51
C ALA A 88 -9.60 -10.05 6.64
N ALA A 89 -8.29 -9.90 6.42
CA ALA A 89 -7.46 -10.86 5.70
C ALA A 89 -7.47 -12.26 6.33
N SER A 90 -7.76 -12.37 7.63
CA SER A 90 -7.90 -13.67 8.30
C SER A 90 -9.17 -14.43 7.89
N LEU A 91 -10.18 -13.71 7.40
CA LEU A 91 -11.48 -14.25 7.00
C LEU A 91 -11.54 -14.59 5.51
N PHE A 92 -10.82 -13.85 4.68
CA PHE A 92 -10.78 -14.01 3.24
C PHE A 92 -9.37 -14.39 2.79
N LYS A 93 -9.20 -15.61 2.33
CA LYS A 93 -7.89 -16.11 1.87
C LYS A 93 -7.69 -16.00 0.36
N GLY A 94 -8.79 -15.81 -0.38
CA GLY A 94 -8.77 -15.67 -1.83
C GLY A 94 -8.15 -14.37 -2.29
N HIS A 95 -7.45 -14.43 -3.39
CA HIS A 95 -6.92 -13.26 -4.09
C HIS A 95 -7.27 -13.34 -5.57
N VAL A 96 -7.35 -12.19 -6.21
CA VAL A 96 -7.43 -12.05 -7.66
C VAL A 96 -6.03 -11.86 -8.20
N THR A 97 -5.69 -12.59 -9.26
CA THR A 97 -4.47 -12.39 -10.03
C THR A 97 -4.81 -11.96 -11.44
N LEU A 98 -4.23 -10.86 -11.89
CA LEU A 98 -4.38 -10.32 -13.23
C LEU A 98 -3.01 -10.24 -13.89
N ILE A 99 -2.94 -10.52 -15.18
CA ILE A 99 -1.71 -10.43 -15.98
C ILE A 99 -1.78 -9.15 -16.81
N PRO A 100 -0.86 -8.21 -16.64
CA PRO A 100 -0.80 -7.02 -17.50
C PRO A 100 -0.50 -7.39 -18.98
N PRO A 101 -1.02 -6.65 -19.95
CA PRO A 101 -1.89 -5.48 -19.83
C PRO A 101 -3.32 -5.86 -19.43
N VAL A 102 -3.88 -5.15 -18.44
CA VAL A 102 -5.24 -5.39 -17.95
C VAL A 102 -6.20 -4.40 -18.57
N THR A 103 -7.27 -4.90 -19.19
CA THR A 103 -8.38 -4.09 -19.67
C THR A 103 -9.41 -3.83 -18.57
N GLU A 104 -10.23 -2.79 -18.75
CA GLU A 104 -11.34 -2.52 -17.82
C GLU A 104 -12.32 -3.68 -17.70
N ALA A 105 -12.59 -4.37 -18.82
CA ALA A 105 -13.48 -5.54 -18.85
C ALA A 105 -12.93 -6.69 -18.00
N GLU A 106 -11.64 -6.99 -18.13
CA GLU A 106 -10.97 -8.02 -17.34
C GLU A 106 -10.93 -7.67 -15.85
N ALA A 107 -10.64 -6.40 -15.52
CA ALA A 107 -10.67 -5.94 -14.13
C ALA A 107 -12.08 -6.10 -13.52
N ARG A 108 -13.14 -5.75 -14.25
CA ARG A 108 -14.53 -5.93 -13.82
C ARG A 108 -14.89 -7.38 -13.62
N GLU A 109 -14.51 -8.25 -14.56
CA GLU A 109 -14.80 -9.68 -14.47
C GLU A 109 -14.07 -10.33 -13.29
N ALA A 110 -12.81 -10.00 -13.09
CA ALA A 110 -12.03 -10.48 -11.97
C ALA A 110 -12.63 -10.07 -10.61
N LEU A 111 -13.16 -8.84 -10.50
CA LEU A 111 -13.82 -8.39 -9.28
C LEU A 111 -15.17 -9.09 -9.03
N LYS A 112 -15.88 -9.55 -10.06
CA LYS A 112 -17.11 -10.36 -9.89
C LYS A 112 -16.81 -11.71 -9.24
N THR A 113 -15.69 -12.31 -9.58
CA THR A 113 -15.27 -13.63 -9.07
C THR A 113 -14.46 -13.54 -7.78
N PHE A 114 -14.14 -12.33 -7.31
CA PHE A 114 -13.39 -12.12 -6.08
C PHE A 114 -14.16 -12.64 -4.86
N GLU A 115 -13.55 -13.50 -4.05
CA GLU A 115 -14.17 -14.11 -2.87
C GLU A 115 -14.83 -13.08 -1.94
N ALA A 116 -14.19 -11.93 -1.77
CA ALA A 116 -14.68 -10.84 -0.93
C ALA A 116 -15.62 -9.86 -1.67
N ARG A 117 -16.15 -10.22 -2.87
CA ARG A 117 -16.96 -9.31 -3.68
C ARG A 117 -18.14 -8.72 -2.90
N ALA A 118 -18.85 -9.54 -2.11
CA ALA A 118 -19.99 -9.11 -1.33
C ALA A 118 -19.62 -8.07 -0.23
N TRP A 119 -18.37 -8.01 0.17
CA TRP A 119 -17.89 -7.02 1.13
C TRP A 119 -17.89 -5.59 0.57
N PHE A 120 -17.93 -5.45 -0.76
CA PHE A 120 -18.04 -4.13 -1.41
C PHE A 120 -19.46 -3.58 -1.44
N ASP A 121 -20.47 -4.42 -1.19
CA ASP A 121 -21.86 -3.99 -1.19
C ASP A 121 -22.23 -3.20 0.09
N ALA A 122 -23.34 -2.48 0.02
CA ALA A 122 -23.88 -1.79 1.20
C ALA A 122 -24.35 -2.82 2.24
N PHE A 123 -24.00 -2.61 3.52
CA PHE A 123 -24.38 -3.53 4.58
C PHE A 123 -24.47 -2.81 5.94
N ARG A 124 -25.57 -3.00 6.64
CA ARG A 124 -25.80 -2.50 8.03
C ARG A 124 -25.42 -1.03 8.26
N GLY A 125 -25.81 -0.15 7.33
CA GLY A 125 -25.51 1.28 7.41
C GLY A 125 -24.15 1.68 6.83
N MET A 126 -23.31 0.74 6.45
CA MET A 126 -22.12 1.03 5.62
C MET A 126 -22.54 1.20 4.17
N PRO A 127 -22.14 2.29 3.49
CA PRO A 127 -22.38 2.46 2.06
C PRO A 127 -21.64 1.44 1.22
N ALA A 128 -22.09 1.22 -0.02
CA ALA A 128 -21.35 0.44 -1.00
C ALA A 128 -20.02 1.11 -1.32
N ALA A 129 -18.98 0.30 -1.51
CA ALA A 129 -17.67 0.81 -1.90
C ALA A 129 -17.66 1.29 -3.36
N ASN A 130 -16.85 2.30 -3.65
CA ASN A 130 -16.64 2.82 -5.00
C ASN A 130 -15.72 1.88 -5.80
N VAL A 131 -16.29 0.79 -6.32
CA VAL A 131 -15.58 -0.23 -7.10
C VAL A 131 -14.92 0.36 -8.34
N GLU A 132 -15.50 1.41 -8.94
CA GLU A 132 -14.93 2.11 -10.09
C GLU A 132 -13.56 2.73 -9.76
N SER A 133 -13.41 3.23 -8.54
CA SER A 133 -12.11 3.74 -8.08
C SER A 133 -11.06 2.63 -7.92
N LEU A 134 -11.47 1.44 -7.49
CA LEU A 134 -10.60 0.26 -7.42
C LEU A 134 -10.16 -0.17 -8.83
N ILE A 135 -11.10 -0.24 -9.78
CA ILE A 135 -10.80 -0.56 -11.19
C ILE A 135 -9.79 0.42 -11.76
N ARG A 136 -9.99 1.72 -11.59
CA ARG A 136 -9.02 2.74 -12.03
C ARG A 136 -7.64 2.53 -11.42
N THR A 137 -7.57 2.09 -10.15
CA THR A 137 -6.29 1.81 -9.49
C THR A 137 -5.61 0.58 -10.07
N LEU A 138 -6.37 -0.48 -10.37
CA LEU A 138 -5.87 -1.68 -11.06
C LEU A 138 -5.29 -1.33 -12.44
N LEU A 139 -6.00 -0.52 -13.23
CA LEU A 139 -5.53 -0.11 -14.56
C LEU A 139 -4.25 0.74 -14.49
N LYS A 140 -4.14 1.63 -13.49
CA LYS A 140 -2.90 2.39 -13.26
C LYS A 140 -1.72 1.48 -12.91
N LEU A 141 -1.93 0.46 -12.08
CA LEU A 141 -0.89 -0.52 -11.76
C LEU A 141 -0.51 -1.37 -12.97
N SER A 142 -1.48 -1.72 -13.83
CA SER A 142 -1.20 -2.39 -15.10
C SER A 142 -0.27 -1.54 -15.96
N ALA A 143 -0.57 -0.26 -16.11
CA ALA A 143 0.29 0.66 -16.86
C ALA A 143 1.70 0.78 -16.25
N VAL A 144 1.84 0.77 -14.92
CA VAL A 144 3.16 0.76 -14.26
C VAL A 144 3.92 -0.51 -14.62
N ALA A 145 3.28 -1.68 -14.55
CA ALA A 145 3.91 -2.96 -14.87
C ALA A 145 4.41 -3.03 -16.32
N GLU A 146 3.70 -2.39 -17.24
CA GLU A 146 4.04 -2.35 -18.67
C GLU A 146 5.15 -1.33 -18.99
N THR A 147 5.05 -0.13 -18.38
CA THR A 147 5.92 0.99 -18.76
C THR A 147 7.20 1.09 -17.94
N LEU A 148 7.24 0.44 -16.77
CA LEU A 148 8.36 0.50 -15.83
C LEU A 148 8.89 -0.90 -15.50
N PRO A 149 9.48 -1.64 -16.44
CA PRO A 149 9.95 -3.03 -16.22
C PRO A 149 11.02 -3.14 -15.13
N ALA A 150 11.69 -2.04 -14.80
CA ALA A 150 12.64 -1.99 -13.68
C ALA A 150 11.94 -2.14 -12.31
N VAL A 151 10.63 -1.83 -12.21
CA VAL A 151 9.85 -2.00 -10.99
C VAL A 151 9.44 -3.46 -10.89
N THR A 152 10.14 -4.24 -10.07
CA THR A 152 9.86 -5.68 -9.90
C THR A 152 8.80 -5.97 -8.86
N ARG A 153 8.55 -5.01 -7.96
CA ARG A 153 7.46 -5.04 -6.99
C ARG A 153 6.98 -3.62 -6.70
N LEU A 154 5.68 -3.43 -6.67
CA LEU A 154 5.05 -2.22 -6.13
C LEU A 154 3.79 -2.65 -5.38
N ALA A 155 3.81 -2.51 -4.05
CA ALA A 155 2.68 -2.84 -3.19
C ALA A 155 2.03 -1.57 -2.65
N LEU A 156 0.73 -1.47 -2.78
CA LEU A 156 -0.14 -0.46 -2.18
C LEU A 156 -0.83 -1.12 -0.99
N THR A 157 -0.24 -0.99 0.19
CA THR A 157 -0.72 -1.71 1.39
C THR A 157 -0.48 -0.87 2.64
N PRO A 158 -1.56 -0.49 3.37
CA PRO A 158 -2.97 -0.73 3.03
C PRO A 158 -3.49 0.18 1.92
N LEU A 159 -4.34 -0.38 1.07
CA LEU A 159 -5.24 0.36 0.18
C LEU A 159 -6.62 0.36 0.85
N VAL A 160 -7.18 1.52 1.13
CA VAL A 160 -8.49 1.65 1.76
C VAL A 160 -9.51 2.06 0.70
N LEU A 161 -10.60 1.28 0.60
CA LEU A 161 -11.69 1.49 -0.34
C LEU A 161 -12.99 1.76 0.42
N ASP A 162 -13.66 2.87 0.14
CA ASP A 162 -14.99 3.22 0.64
C ASP A 162 -15.88 3.80 -0.48
N ASP A 163 -16.98 4.46 -0.12
CA ASP A 163 -17.89 5.13 -1.06
C ASP A 163 -17.28 6.37 -1.72
N GLU A 164 -16.32 7.05 -1.07
CA GLU A 164 -15.60 8.17 -1.66
C GLU A 164 -14.54 7.71 -2.69
N GLY A 165 -14.00 6.50 -2.53
CA GLY A 165 -13.02 5.94 -3.46
C GLY A 165 -11.92 5.14 -2.79
N ALA A 166 -10.84 4.90 -3.55
CA ALA A 166 -9.65 4.21 -3.08
C ALA A 166 -8.56 5.20 -2.67
N VAL A 167 -7.98 4.99 -1.49
CA VAL A 167 -6.82 5.75 -1.00
C VAL A 167 -5.73 4.80 -0.54
N THR A 168 -4.51 4.99 -1.04
CA THR A 168 -3.33 4.26 -0.58
C THR A 168 -2.76 4.95 0.64
N LEU A 169 -2.65 4.22 1.75
CA LEU A 169 -2.07 4.76 2.98
C LEU A 169 -0.56 4.58 3.03
N ASP A 170 -0.04 3.52 2.41
CA ASP A 170 1.40 3.28 2.29
C ASP A 170 1.72 2.57 0.97
N ALA A 171 2.92 2.78 0.45
CA ALA A 171 3.41 2.13 -0.75
C ALA A 171 4.85 1.67 -0.56
N GLU A 172 5.14 0.47 -1.01
CA GLU A 172 6.46 -0.13 -1.02
C GLU A 172 6.82 -0.59 -2.43
N GLY A 173 8.05 -0.30 -2.87
CA GLY A 173 8.51 -0.74 -4.18
C GLY A 173 9.91 -1.30 -4.15
N THR A 174 10.19 -2.23 -5.07
CA THR A 174 11.52 -2.73 -5.39
C THR A 174 11.81 -2.43 -6.84
N VAL A 175 12.94 -1.79 -7.08
CA VAL A 175 13.41 -1.45 -8.43
C VAL A 175 14.72 -2.20 -8.67
N ASN A 176 14.77 -3.00 -9.72
CA ASN A 176 16.03 -3.51 -10.21
C ASN A 176 16.71 -2.40 -11.01
N ALA A 177 17.69 -1.74 -10.40
CA ALA A 177 18.65 -0.98 -11.18
C ALA A 177 19.38 -1.98 -12.07
N GLY A 178 19.22 -1.87 -13.40
CA GLY A 178 20.10 -2.58 -14.34
C GLY A 178 21.56 -2.28 -13.98
N PRO A 179 22.56 -2.95 -14.59
CA PRO A 179 23.97 -2.78 -14.23
C PRO A 179 24.28 -1.28 -14.16
N ALA A 180 24.59 -0.82 -12.96
CA ALA A 180 24.67 0.58 -12.60
C ALA A 180 25.70 1.30 -13.48
N ALA A 181 25.25 2.26 -14.27
CA ALA A 181 26.00 3.47 -14.43
C ALA A 181 26.00 4.16 -13.04
N GLY A 182 27.08 4.01 -12.28
CA GLY A 182 27.19 4.33 -10.88
C GLY A 182 26.46 5.59 -10.45
N ASP A 183 25.38 5.43 -9.77
CA ASP A 183 24.88 6.38 -8.78
C ASP A 183 23.82 5.71 -7.89
N ASP A 184 24.10 5.67 -6.61
CA ASP A 184 23.29 5.08 -5.56
C ASP A 184 22.16 6.06 -5.18
N ARG A 185 21.06 6.07 -5.93
CA ARG A 185 19.85 6.85 -5.62
C ARG A 185 18.68 5.94 -5.35
N THR A 186 18.52 5.57 -4.09
CA THR A 186 17.22 5.14 -3.56
C THR A 186 16.25 6.32 -3.65
N SER A 187 15.51 6.42 -4.74
CA SER A 187 14.46 7.42 -4.89
C SER A 187 13.17 6.93 -4.24
N HIS A 188 12.79 7.56 -3.14
CA HIS A 188 11.45 7.41 -2.58
C HIS A 188 10.46 8.09 -3.52
N LEU A 189 9.51 7.31 -4.06
CA LEU A 189 8.40 7.86 -4.83
C LEU A 189 7.45 8.60 -3.88
N THR A 190 7.44 9.92 -3.97
CA THR A 190 6.46 10.75 -3.27
C THR A 190 5.28 10.95 -4.21
N PHE A 191 4.12 10.40 -3.87
CA PHE A 191 2.89 10.72 -4.56
C PHE A 191 2.28 11.96 -3.87
N ALA A 192 2.27 13.10 -4.57
CA ALA A 192 1.42 14.22 -4.23
C ALA A 192 -0.01 13.87 -4.68
N GLY A 193 -0.98 14.03 -3.75
CA GLY A 193 -2.41 13.81 -3.97
C GLY A 193 -3.05 14.92 -4.81
#